data_49c0837f8c62b37cd0c2a0b07aaeaba1
#
_entry.id   49c0837f8c62b37cd0c2a0b07aaeaba1
#
_cell.length_a   1.000
_cell.length_b   1.000
_cell.length_c   1.000
_cell.angle_alpha   90.00
_cell.angle_beta   90.00
_cell.angle_gamma   90.00
#
_symmetry.space_group_name_H-M   'P 1'
#
loop_
_entity.id
_entity.type
_entity.pdbx_description
1 polymer ?
#
loop_
_entity_poly.entity_id
_entity_poly.type
_entity_poly.pdbx_seq_one_letter_code
_entity_poly.pdbx_strand_id
1 'polypeptide(L)'
;QMQELFIKNINEAIKELLDGSPKKINTQIIITTHSAHILNSKIHTSNSFNNISYIATPNNEANVVNLHDETIITSETDPIKKENDLKFIKKHIKFKVSDMFFADAIIFIEGVTEETLLSFYIDNHNELGLDKYYIPIFNINGAHGLVYHDLIKLLKIPTIVITDLDIKRSEPRKKKFSQIDSLNYKITTNQTVIKYNKTSLLKNIDLDDFQVNNMYIAIQNEPIEGYYATSLEE
;
A
#
# COMPACT_ATOMS: atom_id res chain seq x y z
N GLN A 1 10.41 10.91 16.77
CA GLN A 1 10.02 11.04 18.18
C GLN A 1 9.82 12.50 18.60
N MET A 2 10.82 13.39 18.43
CA MET A 2 10.68 14.83 18.83
C MET A 2 9.57 15.54 18.05
N GLN A 3 9.48 15.35 16.74
CA GLN A 3 8.43 15.93 15.88
C GLN A 3 7.03 15.43 16.25
N GLU A 4 6.88 14.15 16.56
CA GLU A 4 5.61 13.59 17.04
C GLU A 4 5.19 14.20 18.38
N LEU A 5 6.12 14.35 19.30
CA LEU A 5 5.87 14.96 20.60
C LEU A 5 5.45 16.43 20.45
N PHE A 6 6.10 17.16 19.54
CA PHE A 6 5.75 18.54 19.23
C PHE A 6 4.32 18.67 18.72
N ILE A 7 3.92 17.84 17.76
CA ILE A 7 2.56 17.88 17.19
C ILE A 7 1.50 17.49 18.23
N LYS A 8 1.78 16.50 19.08
CA LYS A 8 0.86 16.12 20.17
C LYS A 8 0.67 17.25 21.16
N ASN A 9 1.73 17.94 21.51
CA ASN A 9 1.73 18.91 22.60
C ASN A 9 1.45 20.34 22.11
N ILE A 10 1.44 20.62 20.79
CA ILE A 10 1.24 21.97 20.27
C ILE A 10 -0.12 22.56 20.70
N ASN A 11 -1.17 21.75 20.70
CA ASN A 11 -2.50 22.17 21.12
C ASN A 11 -2.57 22.43 22.64
N GLU A 12 -1.85 21.65 23.44
CA GLU A 12 -1.76 21.83 24.89
C GLU A 12 -0.92 23.06 25.22
N ALA A 13 0.24 23.22 24.57
CA ALA A 13 1.08 24.40 24.73
C ALA A 13 0.34 25.69 24.35
N ILE A 14 -0.46 25.68 23.27
CA ILE A 14 -1.28 26.83 22.90
C ILE A 14 -2.38 27.10 23.95
N LYS A 15 -3.03 26.07 24.48
CA LYS A 15 -4.01 26.22 25.54
C LYS A 15 -3.37 26.84 26.81
N GLU A 16 -2.20 26.34 27.21
CA GLU A 16 -1.46 26.86 28.35
C GLU A 16 -1.04 28.33 28.17
N LEU A 17 -0.60 28.71 26.97
CA LEU A 17 -0.26 30.09 26.63
C LEU A 17 -1.47 31.01 26.64
N LEU A 18 -2.68 30.48 26.44
CA LEU A 18 -3.94 31.21 26.42
C LEU A 18 -4.69 31.14 27.75
N ASP A 19 -4.32 30.22 28.64
CA ASP A 19 -4.86 30.11 30.00
C ASP A 19 -4.43 31.34 30.83
N GLY A 20 -5.36 32.23 31.08
CA GLY A 20 -5.13 33.53 31.73
C GLY A 20 -5.45 34.73 30.84
N SER A 21 -5.73 34.50 29.55
CA SER A 21 -6.20 35.56 28.66
C SER A 21 -7.74 35.69 28.73
N PRO A 22 -8.30 36.88 28.97
CA PRO A 22 -9.75 37.07 28.91
C PRO A 22 -10.36 37.01 27.52
N LYS A 23 -9.55 36.84 26.49
CA LYS A 23 -9.98 36.76 25.07
C LYS A 23 -9.99 35.32 24.58
N LYS A 24 -11.16 34.86 24.10
CA LYS A 24 -11.24 33.65 23.28
C LYS A 24 -10.54 33.91 21.96
N ILE A 25 -9.34 33.34 21.79
CA ILE A 25 -8.62 33.41 20.53
C ILE A 25 -8.96 32.14 19.75
N ASN A 26 -9.61 32.27 18.60
CA ASN A 26 -9.78 31.19 17.65
C ASN A 26 -8.50 31.11 16.81
N THR A 27 -7.69 30.08 17.07
CA THR A 27 -6.44 29.85 16.32
C THR A 27 -6.64 28.66 15.39
N GLN A 28 -6.36 28.85 14.10
CA GLN A 28 -6.22 27.77 13.13
C GLN A 28 -4.73 27.50 12.92
N ILE A 29 -4.34 26.23 13.02
CA ILE A 29 -2.96 25.78 12.78
C ILE A 29 -2.94 25.02 11.48
N ILE A 30 -2.09 25.47 10.53
CA ILE A 30 -1.82 24.80 9.28
C ILE A 30 -0.38 24.34 9.31
N ILE A 31 -0.13 23.05 9.08
CA ILE A 31 1.19 22.44 9.06
C ILE A 31 1.45 21.90 7.68
N THR A 32 2.52 22.37 7.02
CA THR A 32 3.02 21.78 5.78
C THR A 32 4.26 20.94 6.10
N THR A 33 4.32 19.74 5.56
CA THR A 33 5.40 18.82 5.88
C THR A 33 5.60 17.78 4.77
N HIS A 34 6.81 17.27 4.65
CA HIS A 34 7.18 16.07 3.91
C HIS A 34 7.69 14.97 4.85
N SER A 35 7.35 15.07 6.14
CA SER A 35 7.74 14.07 7.14
C SER A 35 6.64 13.03 7.34
N ALA A 36 6.94 11.77 7.03
CA ALA A 36 6.09 10.63 7.31
C ALA A 36 5.73 10.50 8.80
N HIS A 37 6.64 10.91 9.69
CA HIS A 37 6.39 10.90 11.13
C HIS A 37 5.30 11.90 11.56
N ILE A 38 5.28 13.09 10.97
CA ILE A 38 4.25 14.11 11.27
C ILE A 38 2.89 13.63 10.76
N LEU A 39 2.82 13.14 9.52
CA LEU A 39 1.61 12.58 8.94
C LEU A 39 1.08 11.42 9.78
N ASN A 40 1.95 10.49 10.14
CA ASN A 40 1.62 9.35 10.97
C ASN A 40 1.08 9.77 12.34
N SER A 41 1.74 10.74 13.00
CA SER A 41 1.28 11.29 14.27
C SER A 41 -0.12 11.91 14.15
N LYS A 42 -0.41 12.64 13.06
CA LYS A 42 -1.73 13.22 12.78
C LYS A 42 -2.80 12.14 12.64
N ILE A 43 -2.57 11.16 11.76
CA ILE A 43 -3.52 10.06 11.52
C ILE A 43 -3.75 9.27 12.82
N HIS A 44 -2.68 8.99 13.56
CA HIS A 44 -2.76 8.23 14.79
C HIS A 44 -3.53 8.97 15.91
N THR A 45 -3.22 10.26 16.11
CA THR A 45 -3.83 11.04 17.19
C THR A 45 -5.32 11.31 16.94
N SER A 46 -5.68 11.61 15.69
CA SER A 46 -7.08 11.83 15.30
C SER A 46 -7.83 10.57 14.91
N ASN A 47 -7.13 9.44 14.72
CA ASN A 47 -7.64 8.20 14.11
C ASN A 47 -8.43 8.48 12.81
N SER A 48 -7.97 9.46 12.01
CA SER A 48 -8.68 9.93 10.84
C SER A 48 -7.74 10.54 9.81
N PHE A 49 -8.10 10.39 8.53
CA PHE A 49 -7.50 11.11 7.40
C PHE A 49 -8.07 12.52 7.21
N ASN A 50 -9.13 12.87 7.92
CA ASN A 50 -9.77 14.16 7.76
C ASN A 50 -8.81 15.31 8.08
N ASN A 51 -8.96 16.42 7.34
CA ASN A 51 -8.10 17.60 7.43
C ASN A 51 -6.64 17.34 7.04
N ILE A 52 -6.41 16.41 6.13
CA ILE A 52 -5.13 16.20 5.46
C ILE A 52 -5.32 16.53 3.99
N SER A 53 -4.51 17.44 3.47
CA SER A 53 -4.43 17.75 2.04
C SER A 53 -3.11 17.22 1.50
N TYR A 54 -3.18 16.27 0.60
CA TYR A 54 -2.03 15.72 -0.11
C TYR A 54 -1.78 16.54 -1.37
N ILE A 55 -0.56 17.01 -1.53
CA ILE A 55 -0.15 17.82 -2.69
C ILE A 55 0.88 17.03 -3.49
N ALA A 56 0.59 16.79 -4.75
CA ALA A 56 1.48 16.13 -5.69
C ALA A 56 1.58 16.93 -7.00
N THR A 57 2.59 16.64 -7.79
CA THR A 57 2.82 17.29 -9.09
C THR A 57 2.88 16.27 -10.23
N PRO A 58 1.83 15.45 -10.45
CA PRO A 58 1.82 14.56 -11.58
C PRO A 58 1.88 15.37 -12.88
N ASN A 59 2.76 14.96 -13.79
CA ASN A 59 2.96 15.65 -15.08
C ASN A 59 3.33 17.15 -14.95
N ASN A 60 4.06 17.53 -13.89
CA ASN A 60 4.42 18.92 -13.58
C ASN A 60 3.24 19.87 -13.31
N GLU A 61 2.06 19.35 -13.05
CA GLU A 61 0.90 20.14 -12.64
C GLU A 61 0.57 19.89 -11.17
N ALA A 62 0.37 20.98 -10.41
CA ALA A 62 0.01 20.84 -8.99
C ALA A 62 -1.40 20.23 -8.86
N ASN A 63 -1.50 19.14 -8.13
CA ASN A 63 -2.75 18.47 -7.80
C ASN A 63 -2.92 18.41 -6.29
N VAL A 64 -4.07 18.83 -5.79
CA VAL A 64 -4.40 18.79 -4.36
C VAL A 64 -5.51 17.79 -4.14
N VAL A 65 -5.24 16.79 -3.30
CA VAL A 65 -6.21 15.77 -2.90
C VAL A 65 -6.52 15.93 -1.42
N ASN A 66 -7.76 16.27 -1.10
CA ASN A 66 -8.22 16.31 0.29
C ASN A 66 -8.60 14.89 0.73
N LEU A 67 -7.90 14.39 1.74
CA LEU A 67 -8.15 13.07 2.28
C LEU A 67 -9.29 13.12 3.30
N HIS A 68 -10.22 12.20 3.16
CA HIS A 68 -11.32 11.97 4.10
C HIS A 68 -11.54 10.49 4.29
N ASP A 69 -11.88 10.07 5.49
CA ASP A 69 -12.13 8.65 5.80
C ASP A 69 -13.16 8.02 4.84
N GLU A 70 -14.15 8.79 4.40
CA GLU A 70 -15.19 8.32 3.46
C GLU A 70 -14.67 8.08 2.04
N THR A 71 -13.59 8.76 1.64
CA THR A 71 -13.04 8.72 0.27
C THR A 71 -11.83 7.79 0.14
N ILE A 72 -11.27 7.31 1.24
CA ILE A 72 -10.10 6.39 1.22
C ILE A 72 -10.47 5.03 0.64
N ILE A 73 -11.67 4.54 0.92
CA ILE A 73 -12.19 3.28 0.36
C ILE A 73 -13.51 3.54 -0.34
N THR A 74 -13.53 3.42 -1.65
CA THR A 74 -14.68 3.71 -2.51
C THR A 74 -15.18 2.48 -3.28
N SER A 75 -14.32 1.48 -3.49
CA SER A 75 -14.67 0.28 -4.27
C SER A 75 -15.40 -0.79 -3.46
N GLU A 76 -15.39 -0.70 -2.12
CA GLU A 76 -16.09 -1.64 -1.26
C GLU A 76 -17.49 -1.12 -0.92
N THR A 77 -18.49 -1.97 -1.12
CA THR A 77 -19.91 -1.65 -0.91
C THR A 77 -20.47 -2.16 0.41
N ASP A 78 -19.83 -3.19 1.00
CA ASP A 78 -20.21 -3.68 2.33
C ASP A 78 -19.70 -2.71 3.41
N PRO A 79 -20.59 -2.08 4.20
CA PRO A 79 -20.20 -1.10 5.21
C PRO A 79 -19.26 -1.67 6.28
N ILE A 80 -19.46 -2.91 6.68
CA ILE A 80 -18.64 -3.57 7.72
C ILE A 80 -17.23 -3.82 7.19
N LYS A 81 -17.14 -4.33 5.97
CA LYS A 81 -15.85 -4.58 5.33
C LYS A 81 -15.11 -3.27 5.04
N LYS A 82 -15.82 -2.26 4.53
CA LYS A 82 -15.26 -0.91 4.33
C LYS A 82 -14.66 -0.32 5.61
N GLU A 83 -15.37 -0.44 6.74
CA GLU A 83 -14.86 0.03 8.03
C GLU A 83 -13.62 -0.77 8.49
N ASN A 84 -13.62 -2.08 8.30
CA ASN A 84 -12.48 -2.92 8.66
C ASN A 84 -11.26 -2.63 7.78
N ASP A 85 -11.44 -2.43 6.48
CA ASP A 85 -10.38 -2.08 5.54
C ASP A 85 -9.79 -0.70 5.87
N LEU A 86 -10.64 0.27 6.23
CA LEU A 86 -10.18 1.59 6.66
C LEU A 86 -9.37 1.51 7.97
N LYS A 87 -9.84 0.74 8.95
CA LYS A 87 -9.08 0.48 10.20
C LYS A 87 -7.75 -0.19 9.92
N PHE A 88 -7.73 -1.15 8.98
CA PHE A 88 -6.51 -1.82 8.54
C PHE A 88 -5.50 -0.83 7.95
N ILE A 89 -5.93 0.00 6.98
CA ILE A 89 -5.08 1.03 6.36
C ILE A 89 -4.50 1.97 7.42
N LYS A 90 -5.33 2.53 8.30
CA LYS A 90 -4.88 3.43 9.37
C LYS A 90 -3.83 2.78 10.27
N LYS A 91 -4.06 1.53 10.66
CA LYS A 91 -3.11 0.77 11.49
C LYS A 91 -1.81 0.47 10.74
N HIS A 92 -1.90 0.12 9.47
CA HIS A 92 -0.74 -0.25 8.67
C HIS A 92 0.13 0.97 8.33
N ILE A 93 -0.48 2.09 7.96
CA ILE A 93 0.20 3.37 7.77
C ILE A 93 0.97 3.75 9.03
N LYS A 94 0.37 3.57 10.21
CA LYS A 94 1.03 3.87 11.48
C LYS A 94 2.34 3.12 11.68
N PHE A 95 2.43 1.88 11.22
CA PHE A 95 3.54 1.01 11.58
C PHE A 95 4.58 0.83 10.46
N LYS A 96 4.17 0.91 9.19
CA LYS A 96 5.03 0.51 8.07
C LYS A 96 5.01 1.38 6.83
N VAL A 97 3.87 1.97 6.46
CA VAL A 97 3.68 2.51 5.11
C VAL A 97 3.43 4.02 5.04
N SER A 98 3.68 4.77 6.10
CA SER A 98 3.51 6.25 6.07
C SER A 98 4.38 6.94 5.01
N ASP A 99 5.52 6.33 4.67
CA ASP A 99 6.44 6.85 3.67
C ASP A 99 5.86 6.84 2.25
N MET A 100 4.81 6.03 2.01
CA MET A 100 4.14 5.97 0.70
C MET A 100 3.65 7.34 0.21
N PHE A 101 3.26 8.23 1.11
CA PHE A 101 2.76 9.57 0.75
C PHE A 101 3.84 10.49 0.18
N PHE A 102 5.11 10.12 0.32
CA PHE A 102 6.26 10.92 -0.11
C PHE A 102 7.10 10.20 -1.16
N ALA A 103 6.62 9.05 -1.64
CA ALA A 103 7.31 8.21 -2.61
C ALA A 103 7.10 8.70 -4.04
N ASP A 104 8.12 8.53 -4.88
CA ASP A 104 8.02 8.72 -6.32
C ASP A 104 7.32 7.55 -6.99
N ALA A 105 7.53 6.34 -6.46
CA ALA A 105 6.82 5.12 -6.82
C ALA A 105 6.79 4.16 -5.63
N ILE A 106 5.96 3.12 -5.69
CA ILE A 106 5.79 2.16 -4.60
C ILE A 106 5.87 0.74 -5.16
N ILE A 107 6.52 -0.16 -4.41
CA ILE A 107 6.50 -1.59 -4.68
C ILE A 107 5.81 -2.28 -3.49
N PHE A 108 4.69 -2.94 -3.76
CA PHE A 108 4.05 -3.85 -2.80
C PHE A 108 4.43 -5.29 -3.11
N ILE A 109 4.76 -6.04 -2.08
CA ILE A 109 5.18 -7.44 -2.13
C ILE A 109 4.47 -8.24 -1.05
N GLU A 110 4.45 -9.56 -1.19
CA GLU A 110 3.77 -10.43 -0.24
C GLU A 110 4.67 -10.96 0.88
N GLY A 111 5.97 -11.09 0.64
CA GLY A 111 6.89 -11.74 1.56
C GLY A 111 8.21 -11.00 1.81
N VAL A 112 8.96 -11.53 2.79
CA VAL A 112 10.27 -10.99 3.18
C VAL A 112 11.34 -11.34 2.14
N THR A 113 11.17 -12.42 1.40
CA THR A 113 12.08 -12.87 0.35
C THR A 113 12.15 -11.85 -0.77
N GLU A 114 10.98 -11.42 -1.27
CA GLU A 114 10.87 -10.37 -2.28
C GLU A 114 11.46 -9.04 -1.79
N GLU A 115 11.17 -8.66 -0.54
CA GLU A 115 11.73 -7.45 0.06
C GLU A 115 13.26 -7.46 0.01
N THR A 116 13.85 -8.56 0.41
CA THR A 116 15.30 -8.71 0.46
C THR A 116 15.92 -8.72 -0.94
N LEU A 117 15.34 -9.50 -1.87
CA LEU A 117 15.84 -9.63 -3.24
C LEU A 117 15.72 -8.33 -4.01
N LEU A 118 14.57 -7.67 -3.95
CA LEU A 118 14.35 -6.43 -4.69
C LEU A 118 15.19 -5.28 -4.14
N SER A 119 15.32 -5.16 -2.82
CA SER A 119 16.21 -4.17 -2.20
C SER A 119 17.64 -4.38 -2.66
N PHE A 120 18.15 -5.62 -2.58
CA PHE A 120 19.48 -5.95 -3.06
C PHE A 120 19.67 -5.67 -4.55
N TYR A 121 18.67 -6.00 -5.38
CA TYR A 121 18.73 -5.80 -6.82
C TYR A 121 18.76 -4.31 -7.17
N ILE A 122 17.89 -3.50 -6.57
CA ILE A 122 17.84 -2.05 -6.81
C ILE A 122 19.15 -1.39 -6.38
N ASP A 123 19.70 -1.79 -5.22
CA ASP A 123 20.94 -1.21 -4.68
C ASP A 123 22.18 -1.56 -5.53
N ASN A 124 22.15 -2.67 -6.26
CA ASN A 124 23.32 -3.14 -7.02
C ASN A 124 23.22 -2.91 -8.54
N HIS A 125 22.11 -2.39 -9.04
CA HIS A 125 21.88 -2.13 -10.47
C HIS A 125 21.67 -0.65 -10.77
N ASN A 126 22.73 0.15 -10.57
CA ASN A 126 22.72 1.61 -10.81
C ASN A 126 22.41 1.98 -12.26
N GLU A 127 22.64 1.06 -13.23
CA GLU A 127 22.30 1.23 -14.65
C GLU A 127 20.79 1.45 -14.88
N LEU A 128 19.95 1.02 -13.96
CA LEU A 128 18.51 1.26 -14.01
C LEU A 128 18.11 2.69 -13.65
N GLY A 129 19.03 3.43 -13.02
CA GLY A 129 18.80 4.82 -12.59
C GLY A 129 17.71 5.00 -11.55
N LEU A 130 17.38 3.93 -10.81
CA LEU A 130 16.35 3.93 -9.77
C LEU A 130 16.82 4.62 -8.49
N ASP A 131 18.12 4.73 -8.30
CA ASP A 131 18.79 5.46 -7.21
C ASP A 131 18.42 6.94 -7.11
N LYS A 132 17.85 7.51 -8.17
CA LYS A 132 17.39 8.91 -8.25
C LYS A 132 15.99 9.12 -7.67
N TYR A 133 15.27 8.06 -7.38
CA TYR A 133 13.88 8.07 -6.97
C TYR A 133 13.73 7.44 -5.60
N TYR A 134 12.79 7.96 -4.82
CA TYR A 134 12.40 7.32 -3.57
C TYR A 134 11.33 6.27 -3.83
N ILE A 135 11.73 5.01 -3.84
CA ILE A 135 10.87 3.86 -4.17
C ILE A 135 10.84 2.88 -2.99
N PRO A 136 10.02 3.13 -1.98
CA PRO A 136 9.90 2.20 -0.85
C PRO A 136 9.25 0.89 -1.27
N ILE A 137 9.74 -0.19 -0.68
CA ILE A 137 9.19 -1.54 -0.81
C ILE A 137 8.40 -1.87 0.45
N PHE A 138 7.15 -2.25 0.30
CA PHE A 138 6.27 -2.56 1.43
C PHE A 138 5.77 -3.99 1.36
N ASN A 139 6.09 -4.75 2.39
CA ASN A 139 5.52 -6.07 2.60
C ASN A 139 4.10 -5.93 3.16
N ILE A 140 3.10 -6.32 2.37
CA ILE A 140 1.68 -6.24 2.71
C ILE A 140 1.12 -7.55 3.29
N ASN A 141 1.99 -8.54 3.56
CA ASN A 141 1.65 -9.83 4.19
C ASN A 141 0.45 -10.52 3.50
N GLY A 142 0.64 -10.98 2.27
CA GLY A 142 -0.36 -11.70 1.51
C GLY A 142 -1.41 -10.81 0.83
N ALA A 143 -2.56 -11.33 0.51
CA ALA A 143 -3.58 -10.78 -0.40
C ALA A 143 -4.20 -9.42 -0.03
N HIS A 144 -3.48 -8.55 0.68
CA HIS A 144 -3.96 -7.22 1.08
C HIS A 144 -3.75 -6.12 0.04
N GLY A 145 -3.19 -6.44 -1.14
CA GLY A 145 -3.00 -5.45 -2.22
C GLY A 145 -4.26 -4.70 -2.60
N LEU A 146 -5.41 -5.37 -2.55
CA LEU A 146 -6.71 -4.76 -2.85
C LEU A 146 -7.12 -3.66 -1.88
N VAL A 147 -6.75 -3.75 -0.61
CA VAL A 147 -7.14 -2.77 0.41
C VAL A 147 -6.52 -1.40 0.11
N TYR A 148 -5.34 -1.39 -0.53
CA TYR A 148 -4.65 -0.15 -0.91
C TYR A 148 -5.11 0.42 -2.26
N HIS A 149 -5.87 -0.33 -3.05
CA HIS A 149 -6.23 0.07 -4.43
C HIS A 149 -6.80 1.48 -4.51
N ASP A 150 -7.81 1.77 -3.70
CA ASP A 150 -8.50 3.07 -3.75
C ASP A 150 -7.59 4.21 -3.29
N LEU A 151 -6.79 3.98 -2.24
CA LEU A 151 -5.83 4.96 -1.74
C LEU A 151 -4.75 5.27 -2.79
N ILE A 152 -4.15 4.25 -3.40
CA ILE A 152 -3.16 4.41 -4.45
C ILE A 152 -3.75 5.19 -5.64
N LYS A 153 -4.94 4.81 -6.07
CA LYS A 153 -5.67 5.50 -7.15
C LYS A 153 -5.92 6.97 -6.82
N LEU A 154 -6.29 7.25 -5.56
CA LEU A 154 -6.55 8.60 -5.07
C LEU A 154 -5.28 9.46 -5.05
N LEU A 155 -4.16 8.89 -4.59
CA LEU A 155 -2.87 9.57 -4.51
C LEU A 155 -2.16 9.68 -5.87
N LYS A 156 -2.54 8.87 -6.86
CA LYS A 156 -1.94 8.81 -8.20
C LYS A 156 -0.44 8.46 -8.20
N ILE A 157 0.03 7.73 -7.21
CA ILE A 157 1.42 7.29 -7.12
C ILE A 157 1.61 6.06 -8.00
N PRO A 158 2.60 6.02 -8.91
CA PRO A 158 2.95 4.80 -9.65
C PRO A 158 3.26 3.66 -8.68
N THR A 159 2.64 2.51 -8.90
CA THR A 159 2.75 1.40 -7.94
C THR A 159 2.85 0.08 -8.66
N ILE A 160 3.79 -0.77 -8.23
CA ILE A 160 3.87 -2.17 -8.62
C ILE A 160 3.33 -3.02 -7.47
N VAL A 161 2.51 -4.01 -7.81
CA VAL A 161 2.08 -5.04 -6.87
C VAL A 161 2.59 -6.38 -7.41
N ILE A 162 3.51 -7.00 -6.68
CA ILE A 162 4.04 -8.33 -6.98
C ILE A 162 3.30 -9.32 -6.08
N THR A 163 2.71 -10.33 -6.69
CA THR A 163 1.80 -11.24 -6.00
C THR A 163 1.93 -12.66 -6.55
N ASP A 164 1.62 -13.65 -5.74
CA ASP A 164 1.66 -15.08 -6.07
C ASP A 164 0.35 -15.56 -6.70
N LEU A 165 0.41 -16.71 -7.39
CA LEU A 165 -0.79 -17.35 -7.93
C LEU A 165 -1.72 -17.92 -6.85
N ASP A 166 -1.22 -18.27 -5.68
CA ASP A 166 -1.99 -18.86 -4.57
C ASP A 166 -2.93 -19.98 -5.00
N ILE A 167 -2.36 -21.04 -5.54
CA ILE A 167 -3.16 -22.13 -6.10
C ILE A 167 -3.89 -22.90 -5.00
N LYS A 168 -5.20 -23.04 -5.17
CA LYS A 168 -6.01 -23.86 -4.28
C LYS A 168 -5.56 -25.32 -4.33
N ARG A 169 -5.05 -25.80 -3.20
CA ARG A 169 -4.60 -27.18 -3.04
C ARG A 169 -5.64 -28.00 -2.29
N SER A 170 -5.81 -29.27 -2.69
CA SER A 170 -6.68 -30.23 -1.98
C SER A 170 -6.00 -30.74 -0.71
N GLU A 171 -6.81 -31.04 0.33
CA GLU A 171 -6.34 -31.89 1.42
C GLU A 171 -5.88 -33.26 0.87
N PRO A 172 -4.79 -33.85 1.26
CA PRO A 172 -3.82 -33.53 2.31
C PRO A 172 -2.61 -32.67 1.84
N ARG A 173 -2.65 -32.14 0.63
CA ARG A 173 -1.53 -31.41 0.01
C ARG A 173 -1.36 -29.96 0.50
N LYS A 174 -2.25 -29.46 1.33
CA LYS A 174 -2.17 -28.08 1.88
C LYS A 174 -0.88 -27.75 2.61
N LYS A 175 -0.16 -28.75 3.09
CA LYS A 175 1.08 -28.56 3.87
C LYS A 175 2.35 -28.87 3.07
N LYS A 176 2.24 -29.23 1.80
CA LYS A 176 3.39 -29.52 0.95
C LYS A 176 3.49 -28.44 -0.12
N PHE A 177 4.57 -27.71 -0.10
CA PHE A 177 5.01 -26.97 -1.27
C PHE A 177 5.25 -28.00 -2.39
N SER A 178 4.57 -27.83 -3.48
CA SER A 178 4.74 -28.67 -4.65
C SER A 178 4.45 -27.84 -5.87
N GLN A 179 5.39 -27.84 -6.77
CA GLN A 179 5.22 -27.29 -8.10
C GLN A 179 4.06 -27.98 -8.82
N ILE A 180 3.48 -27.32 -9.78
CA ILE A 180 2.45 -27.87 -10.65
C ILE A 180 2.94 -27.95 -12.07
N ASP A 181 2.53 -29.00 -12.76
CA ASP A 181 2.90 -29.29 -14.14
C ASP A 181 1.96 -28.66 -15.18
N SER A 182 0.82 -28.16 -14.74
CA SER A 182 -0.18 -27.54 -15.60
C SER A 182 -1.12 -26.61 -14.83
N LEU A 183 -1.48 -25.50 -15.45
CA LEU A 183 -2.50 -24.56 -14.97
C LEU A 183 -3.93 -25.04 -15.26
N ASN A 184 -4.10 -26.09 -16.04
CA ASN A 184 -5.42 -26.61 -16.40
C ASN A 184 -6.18 -27.08 -15.14
N TYR A 185 -7.45 -26.68 -15.05
CA TYR A 185 -8.34 -27.03 -13.92
C TYR A 185 -7.88 -26.57 -12.53
N LYS A 186 -6.85 -25.70 -12.47
CA LYS A 186 -6.42 -25.08 -11.21
C LYS A 186 -7.18 -23.79 -10.95
N ILE A 187 -7.29 -23.45 -9.68
CA ILE A 187 -8.02 -22.25 -9.20
C ILE A 187 -7.09 -21.47 -8.28
N THR A 188 -6.95 -20.19 -8.53
CA THR A 188 -6.29 -19.29 -7.57
C THR A 188 -7.22 -18.94 -6.40
N THR A 189 -6.63 -18.71 -5.24
CA THR A 189 -7.29 -18.13 -4.08
C THR A 189 -6.91 -16.67 -3.84
N ASN A 190 -5.94 -16.17 -4.63
CA ASN A 190 -5.47 -14.79 -4.53
C ASN A 190 -6.57 -13.80 -4.97
N GLN A 191 -7.07 -13.02 -4.02
CA GLN A 191 -8.17 -12.09 -4.27
C GLN A 191 -7.78 -10.93 -5.17
N THR A 192 -6.51 -10.52 -5.14
CA THR A 192 -5.96 -9.47 -6.02
C THR A 192 -6.04 -9.94 -7.47
N VAL A 193 -5.52 -11.13 -7.74
CA VAL A 193 -5.55 -11.75 -9.08
C VAL A 193 -6.99 -11.95 -9.55
N ILE A 194 -7.87 -12.50 -8.70
CA ILE A 194 -9.28 -12.75 -9.04
C ILE A 194 -10.00 -11.45 -9.40
N LYS A 195 -9.79 -10.40 -8.62
CA LYS A 195 -10.46 -9.11 -8.86
C LYS A 195 -10.10 -8.50 -10.19
N TYR A 196 -8.82 -8.45 -10.51
CA TYR A 196 -8.34 -7.81 -11.73
C TYR A 196 -8.61 -8.64 -12.98
N ASN A 197 -8.42 -9.93 -12.92
CA ASN A 197 -8.72 -10.84 -14.04
C ASN A 197 -10.20 -11.26 -14.12
N LYS A 198 -11.01 -10.93 -13.11
CA LYS A 198 -12.44 -11.29 -13.02
C LYS A 198 -12.70 -12.79 -13.11
N THR A 199 -11.70 -13.61 -12.82
CA THR A 199 -11.77 -15.07 -12.84
C THR A 199 -10.83 -15.65 -11.80
N SER A 200 -11.21 -16.81 -11.26
CA SER A 200 -10.33 -17.61 -10.40
C SER A 200 -9.70 -18.78 -11.12
N LEU A 201 -10.11 -19.05 -12.37
CA LEU A 201 -9.65 -20.20 -13.14
C LEU A 201 -8.34 -19.86 -13.86
N LEU A 202 -7.24 -20.47 -13.44
CA LEU A 202 -5.88 -20.10 -13.86
C LEU A 202 -5.69 -20.10 -15.39
N LYS A 203 -6.29 -21.04 -16.11
CA LYS A 203 -6.20 -21.07 -17.58
C LYS A 203 -6.76 -19.83 -18.28
N ASN A 204 -7.57 -19.04 -17.59
CA ASN A 204 -8.21 -17.83 -18.10
C ASN A 204 -7.61 -16.56 -17.48
N ILE A 205 -6.59 -16.69 -16.63
CA ILE A 205 -5.86 -15.56 -16.07
C ILE A 205 -4.81 -15.14 -17.09
N ASP A 206 -4.76 -13.86 -17.34
CA ASP A 206 -3.63 -13.24 -18.02
C ASP A 206 -2.44 -13.30 -17.07
N LEU A 207 -1.42 -14.07 -17.43
CA LEU A 207 -0.21 -14.25 -16.64
C LEU A 207 0.87 -13.26 -17.03
N ASP A 208 0.65 -12.48 -18.08
CA ASP A 208 1.52 -11.35 -18.39
C ASP A 208 1.26 -10.20 -17.38
N ASP A 209 2.28 -9.41 -17.19
CA ASP A 209 2.15 -8.20 -16.36
C ASP A 209 1.09 -7.27 -16.94
N PHE A 210 0.23 -6.74 -16.10
CA PHE A 210 -0.83 -5.85 -16.54
C PHE A 210 -0.98 -4.62 -15.67
N GLN A 211 -1.62 -3.60 -16.22
CA GLN A 211 -1.82 -2.32 -15.58
C GLN A 211 -3.29 -2.03 -15.31
N VAL A 212 -3.58 -1.57 -14.09
CA VAL A 212 -4.91 -1.07 -13.70
C VAL A 212 -4.75 0.32 -13.10
N ASN A 213 -5.18 1.35 -13.81
CA ASN A 213 -4.93 2.75 -13.50
C ASN A 213 -3.41 3.03 -13.41
N ASN A 214 -2.91 3.41 -12.22
CA ASN A 214 -1.50 3.65 -11.94
C ASN A 214 -0.84 2.49 -11.19
N MET A 215 -1.51 1.34 -11.12
CA MET A 215 -0.96 0.11 -10.54
C MET A 215 -0.53 -0.85 -11.64
N TYR A 216 0.67 -1.39 -11.50
CA TYR A 216 1.20 -2.49 -12.29
C TYR A 216 1.12 -3.76 -11.45
N ILE A 217 0.59 -4.82 -12.03
CA ILE A 217 0.42 -6.10 -11.36
C ILE A 217 1.36 -7.11 -12.01
N ALA A 218 2.28 -7.64 -11.22
CA ALA A 218 3.18 -8.70 -11.63
C ALA A 218 2.83 -9.99 -10.87
N ILE A 219 2.69 -11.08 -11.62
CA ILE A 219 2.32 -12.38 -11.06
C ILE A 219 3.53 -13.31 -11.17
N GLN A 220 3.98 -13.82 -10.04
CA GLN A 220 5.07 -14.78 -9.98
C GLN A 220 4.57 -16.17 -10.40
N ASN A 221 4.91 -16.59 -11.59
CA ASN A 221 4.44 -17.83 -12.18
C ASN A 221 5.44 -18.49 -13.14
N GLU A 222 6.72 -18.07 -13.08
CA GLU A 222 7.73 -18.58 -13.99
C GLU A 222 7.83 -20.11 -13.92
N PRO A 223 7.88 -20.79 -15.07
CA PRO A 223 8.07 -22.23 -15.11
C PRO A 223 9.50 -22.60 -14.73
N ILE A 224 9.65 -23.59 -13.87
CA ILE A 224 10.93 -24.17 -13.50
C ILE A 224 10.93 -25.64 -13.94
N GLU A 225 11.86 -26.02 -14.83
CA GLU A 225 11.98 -27.39 -15.31
C GLU A 225 10.65 -28.01 -15.83
N GLY A 226 9.80 -27.18 -16.45
CA GLY A 226 8.48 -27.61 -16.94
C GLY A 226 7.35 -27.53 -15.92
N TYR A 227 7.60 -27.01 -14.73
CA TYR A 227 6.61 -26.75 -13.69
C TYR A 227 6.42 -25.26 -13.46
N TYR A 228 5.23 -24.87 -13.06
CA TYR A 228 4.96 -23.49 -12.66
C TYR A 228 5.25 -23.31 -11.17
N ALA A 229 6.11 -22.36 -10.85
CA ALA A 229 6.30 -21.92 -9.49
C ALA A 229 5.04 -21.18 -9.00
N THR A 230 4.72 -21.31 -7.72
CA THR A 230 3.60 -20.63 -7.11
C THR A 230 4.04 -19.55 -6.14
N SER A 231 5.34 -19.47 -5.91
CA SER A 231 6.00 -18.43 -5.12
C SER A 231 7.49 -18.36 -5.50
N LEU A 232 8.17 -17.30 -5.08
CA LEU A 232 9.61 -17.12 -5.26
C LEU A 232 10.44 -18.18 -4.52
N GLU A 233 9.87 -18.83 -3.51
CA GLU A 233 10.52 -19.86 -2.72
C GLU A 233 10.45 -21.24 -3.34
N GLU A 234 9.58 -21.46 -4.32
CA GLU A 234 9.44 -22.68 -5.09
C GLU A 234 10.32 -22.68 -6.35
#